data_eb432161abbcf4b7b6e425735489e149
#
_entry.id   eb432161abbcf4b7b6e425735489e149
#
_cell.length_a   1.000
_cell.length_b   1.000
_cell.length_c   1.000
_cell.angle_alpha   90.00
_cell.angle_beta   90.00
_cell.angle_gamma   90.00
#
_symmetry.space_group_name_H-M   'P 1'
#
loop_
_entity.id
_entity.type
_entity.pdbx_description
1 polymer ?
#
loop_
_entity_poly.entity_id
_entity_poly.type
_entity_poly.pdbx_seq_one_letter_code
_entity_poly.pdbx_strand_id
1 'polypeptide(L)'
;FWDYLVQFLVCVAGCTGAVRTFTQNRRQPYFLLACFFGTYGLGTLYWTLHVLLLDTTPQVFYVSELGWIASYIFLLTMEMTLPSTQELQFRTKWSWLAPAVGLPQFILYIMYGDVFFNVLMCTGTMAAAWLSIRGLVFARRCGDSAAETETCRLRAFHINVLCFTALEYALWTSSCFWVSDDLRNPYFWFDFMLSGVIFAMLPATRKAVRT
;
A
#
# COMPACT_ATOMS: atom_id res chain seq x y z
N PHE A 1 9.80 -10.72 14.32
CA PHE A 1 8.77 -10.44 15.35
C PHE A 1 8.60 -8.94 15.60
N TRP A 2 9.70 -8.20 15.88
CA TRP A 2 9.64 -6.77 16.20
C TRP A 2 9.11 -5.92 15.03
N ASP A 3 9.45 -6.30 13.82
CA ASP A 3 8.99 -5.68 12.57
C ASP A 3 7.45 -5.74 12.46
N TYR A 4 6.86 -6.94 12.58
CA TYR A 4 5.40 -7.13 12.54
C TYR A 4 4.69 -6.40 13.69
N LEU A 5 5.28 -6.40 14.89
CA LEU A 5 4.70 -5.69 16.03
C LEU A 5 4.66 -4.18 15.78
N VAL A 6 5.77 -3.60 15.29
CA VAL A 6 5.82 -2.17 14.93
C VAL A 6 4.82 -1.86 13.83
N GLN A 7 4.75 -2.67 12.80
CA GLN A 7 3.80 -2.48 11.70
C GLN A 7 2.34 -2.54 12.17
N PHE A 8 2.01 -3.50 13.05
CA PHE A 8 0.69 -3.57 13.67
C PHE A 8 0.35 -2.32 14.48
N LEU A 9 1.28 -1.85 15.34
CA LEU A 9 1.07 -0.63 16.13
C LEU A 9 0.89 0.61 15.24
N VAL A 10 1.62 0.71 14.15
CA VAL A 10 1.46 1.76 13.13
C VAL A 10 0.06 1.70 12.50
N CYS A 11 -0.42 0.50 12.17
CA CYS A 11 -1.77 0.32 11.64
C CYS A 11 -2.86 0.73 12.65
N VAL A 12 -2.71 0.37 13.92
CA VAL A 12 -3.64 0.77 14.99
C VAL A 12 -3.65 2.30 15.16
N ALA A 13 -2.49 2.93 15.20
CA ALA A 13 -2.36 4.39 15.29
C ALA A 13 -2.96 5.10 14.07
N GLY A 14 -2.67 4.59 12.87
CA GLY A 14 -3.21 5.09 11.61
C GLY A 14 -4.73 4.95 11.53
N CYS A 15 -5.26 3.78 11.88
CA CYS A 15 -6.71 3.51 11.93
C CYS A 15 -7.40 4.46 12.90
N THR A 16 -6.91 4.56 14.13
CA THR A 16 -7.45 5.46 15.16
C THR A 16 -7.44 6.92 14.67
N GLY A 17 -6.34 7.35 14.07
CA GLY A 17 -6.21 8.70 13.51
C GLY A 17 -7.18 8.96 12.34
N ALA A 18 -7.37 7.98 11.47
CA ALA A 18 -8.29 8.05 10.34
C ALA A 18 -9.75 8.08 10.80
N VAL A 19 -10.14 7.19 11.74
CA VAL A 19 -11.48 7.16 12.36
C VAL A 19 -11.78 8.49 13.04
N ARG A 20 -10.86 9.01 13.86
CA ARG A 20 -11.04 10.32 14.52
C ARG A 20 -11.23 11.44 13.50
N THR A 21 -10.46 11.45 12.43
CA THR A 21 -10.59 12.47 11.37
C THR A 21 -11.91 12.30 10.61
N PHE A 22 -12.33 11.06 10.35
CA PHE A 22 -13.62 10.76 9.72
C PHE A 22 -14.80 11.22 10.59
N THR A 23 -14.78 10.94 11.89
CA THR A 23 -15.87 11.35 12.80
C THR A 23 -16.03 12.86 12.88
N GLN A 24 -14.93 13.61 12.74
CA GLN A 24 -14.93 15.07 12.73
C GLN A 24 -15.40 15.66 11.39
N ASN A 25 -14.96 15.11 10.27
CA ASN A 25 -15.12 15.72 8.94
C ASN A 25 -16.12 14.99 8.03
N ARG A 26 -16.51 13.75 8.38
CA ARG A 26 -17.44 12.88 7.61
C ARG A 26 -17.07 12.70 6.12
N ARG A 27 -15.78 12.84 5.76
CA ARG A 27 -15.32 12.69 4.38
C ARG A 27 -14.94 11.24 4.08
N GLN A 28 -15.49 10.68 2.99
CA GLN A 28 -15.29 9.29 2.55
C GLN A 28 -13.82 8.82 2.50
N PRO A 29 -12.83 9.60 2.03
CA PRO A 29 -11.44 9.12 2.00
C PRO A 29 -10.88 8.71 3.36
N TYR A 30 -11.30 9.35 4.45
CA TYR A 30 -10.86 8.96 5.80
C TYR A 30 -11.49 7.66 6.27
N PHE A 31 -12.72 7.37 5.85
CA PHE A 31 -13.35 6.07 6.09
C PHE A 31 -12.61 4.95 5.35
N LEU A 32 -12.33 5.15 4.06
CA LEU A 32 -11.57 4.18 3.25
C LEU A 32 -10.16 3.96 3.82
N LEU A 33 -9.51 5.03 4.28
CA LEU A 33 -8.21 4.95 4.92
C LEU A 33 -8.26 4.18 6.26
N ALA A 34 -9.32 4.36 7.04
CA ALA A 34 -9.52 3.58 8.27
C ALA A 34 -9.71 2.10 7.96
N CYS A 35 -10.47 1.76 6.90
CA CYS A 35 -10.61 0.40 6.42
C CYS A 35 -9.28 -0.19 5.91
N PHE A 36 -8.49 0.59 5.18
CA PHE A 36 -7.14 0.20 4.76
C PHE A 36 -6.27 -0.20 5.96
N PHE A 37 -6.12 0.68 6.94
CA PHE A 37 -5.34 0.39 8.14
C PHE A 37 -5.91 -0.78 8.95
N GLY A 38 -7.23 -0.86 9.07
CA GLY A 38 -7.90 -1.91 9.83
C GLY A 38 -7.66 -3.30 9.23
N THR A 39 -7.83 -3.43 7.92
CA THR A 39 -7.65 -4.72 7.22
C THR A 39 -6.19 -5.11 7.12
N TYR A 40 -5.30 -4.17 6.81
CA TYR A 40 -3.86 -4.42 6.81
C TYR A 40 -3.37 -4.84 8.20
N GLY A 41 -3.76 -4.08 9.23
CA GLY A 41 -3.41 -4.37 10.61
C GLY A 41 -3.98 -5.70 11.12
N LEU A 42 -5.16 -6.13 10.65
CA LEU A 42 -5.72 -7.43 11.00
C LEU A 42 -4.86 -8.58 10.46
N GLY A 43 -4.40 -8.48 9.21
CA GLY A 43 -3.47 -9.45 8.63
C GLY A 43 -2.16 -9.52 9.40
N THR A 44 -1.57 -8.37 9.74
CA THR A 44 -0.33 -8.27 10.50
C THR A 44 -0.51 -8.76 11.95
N LEU A 45 -1.66 -8.49 12.59
CA LEU A 45 -2.00 -9.00 13.93
C LEU A 45 -2.03 -10.53 13.95
N TYR A 46 -2.71 -11.14 12.98
CA TYR A 46 -2.77 -12.61 12.89
C TYR A 46 -1.35 -13.20 12.81
N TRP A 47 -0.51 -12.65 11.96
CA TRP A 47 0.88 -13.08 11.82
C TRP A 47 1.67 -12.91 13.12
N THR A 48 1.58 -11.73 13.73
CA THR A 48 2.25 -11.42 15.00
C THR A 48 1.84 -12.38 16.12
N LEU A 49 0.54 -12.65 16.26
CA LEU A 49 0.02 -13.57 17.29
C LEU A 49 0.46 -15.01 17.02
N HIS A 50 0.45 -15.44 15.76
CA HIS A 50 0.89 -16.79 15.40
C HIS A 50 2.36 -17.01 15.79
N VAL A 51 3.24 -16.09 15.40
CA VAL A 51 4.67 -16.17 15.73
C VAL A 51 4.88 -16.09 17.25
N LEU A 52 4.14 -15.23 17.96
CA LEU A 52 4.26 -15.06 19.41
C LEU A 52 3.82 -16.30 20.20
N LEU A 53 2.75 -16.96 19.77
CA LEU A 53 2.14 -18.06 20.51
C LEU A 53 2.69 -19.43 20.14
N LEU A 54 3.18 -19.60 18.91
CA LEU A 54 3.56 -20.89 18.36
C LEU A 54 5.04 -20.99 17.97
N ASP A 55 5.80 -19.89 18.07
CA ASP A 55 7.22 -19.79 17.66
C ASP A 55 7.50 -20.33 16.24
N THR A 56 6.49 -20.32 15.39
CA THR A 56 6.57 -20.80 14.00
C THR A 56 5.89 -19.82 13.06
N THR A 57 6.29 -19.82 11.80
CA THR A 57 5.54 -19.11 10.76
C THR A 57 4.26 -19.87 10.40
N PRO A 58 3.13 -19.19 10.13
CA PRO A 58 1.90 -19.86 9.74
C PRO A 58 2.12 -20.67 8.45
N GLN A 59 1.74 -21.95 8.48
CA GLN A 59 1.79 -22.81 7.28
C GLN A 59 0.70 -22.43 6.26
N VAL A 60 -0.39 -21.83 6.75
CA VAL A 60 -1.52 -21.36 5.97
C VAL A 60 -1.81 -19.93 6.38
N PHE A 61 -1.52 -18.95 5.53
CA PHE A 61 -1.63 -17.53 5.86
C PHE A 61 -2.88 -16.85 5.29
N TYR A 62 -3.89 -17.61 4.92
CA TYR A 62 -5.11 -17.06 4.30
C TYR A 62 -5.71 -15.87 5.04
N VAL A 63 -5.65 -15.86 6.37
CA VAL A 63 -6.18 -14.74 7.17
C VAL A 63 -5.36 -13.48 6.97
N SER A 64 -4.02 -13.59 6.98
CA SER A 64 -3.13 -12.46 6.72
C SER A 64 -3.30 -11.94 5.31
N GLU A 65 -3.25 -12.84 4.33
CA GLU A 65 -3.34 -12.51 2.90
C GLU A 65 -4.67 -11.84 2.57
N LEU A 66 -5.79 -12.36 3.10
CA LEU A 66 -7.10 -11.72 2.92
C LEU A 66 -7.13 -10.31 3.51
N GLY A 67 -6.49 -10.09 4.67
CA GLY A 67 -6.38 -8.76 5.28
C GLY A 67 -5.59 -7.81 4.39
N TRP A 68 -4.45 -8.25 3.88
CA TRP A 68 -3.60 -7.44 3.00
C TRP A 68 -4.27 -7.17 1.64
N ILE A 69 -4.89 -8.18 1.00
CA ILE A 69 -5.63 -8.00 -0.25
C ILE A 69 -6.80 -7.02 -0.06
N ALA A 70 -7.55 -7.16 1.04
CA ALA A 70 -8.64 -6.24 1.36
C ALA A 70 -8.13 -4.79 1.49
N SER A 71 -6.94 -4.58 2.07
CA SER A 71 -6.33 -3.25 2.16
C SER A 71 -6.08 -2.64 0.79
N TYR A 72 -5.61 -3.43 -0.20
CA TYR A 72 -5.46 -2.96 -1.58
C TYR A 72 -6.77 -2.53 -2.21
N ILE A 73 -7.89 -3.21 -1.93
CA ILE A 73 -9.21 -2.80 -2.44
C ILE A 73 -9.56 -1.39 -1.95
N PHE A 74 -9.34 -1.10 -0.66
CA PHE A 74 -9.58 0.23 -0.11
C PHE A 74 -8.62 1.26 -0.67
N LEU A 75 -7.35 0.93 -0.84
CA LEU A 75 -6.33 1.79 -1.41
C LEU A 75 -6.66 2.15 -2.88
N LEU A 76 -7.03 1.15 -3.70
CA LEU A 76 -7.46 1.36 -5.08
C LEU A 76 -8.73 2.20 -5.16
N THR A 77 -9.69 1.99 -4.24
CA THR A 77 -10.89 2.83 -4.16
C THR A 77 -10.51 4.29 -3.88
N MET A 78 -9.54 4.55 -3.01
CA MET A 78 -9.03 5.90 -2.76
C MET A 78 -8.35 6.48 -4.00
N GLU A 79 -7.52 5.72 -4.71
CA GLU A 79 -6.87 6.11 -5.97
C GLU A 79 -7.88 6.39 -7.11
N MET A 80 -9.10 5.91 -7.01
CA MET A 80 -10.15 6.16 -7.98
C MET A 80 -11.13 7.28 -7.57
N THR A 81 -11.21 7.59 -6.27
CA THR A 81 -12.20 8.55 -5.75
C THR A 81 -11.60 9.91 -5.38
N LEU A 82 -10.30 9.97 -5.07
CA LEU A 82 -9.62 11.23 -4.74
C LEU A 82 -9.30 12.09 -5.98
N PRO A 83 -8.85 11.51 -7.12
CA PRO A 83 -8.49 12.27 -8.30
C PRO A 83 -9.70 12.89 -9.01
N SER A 84 -9.44 13.99 -9.72
CA SER A 84 -10.43 14.61 -10.60
C SER A 84 -10.76 13.74 -11.82
N THR A 85 -11.92 13.96 -12.43
CA THR A 85 -12.33 13.27 -13.67
C THR A 85 -11.29 13.46 -14.79
N GLN A 86 -10.64 14.62 -14.85
CA GLN A 86 -9.60 14.90 -15.85
C GLN A 86 -8.37 14.01 -15.64
N GLU A 87 -7.94 13.83 -14.38
CA GLU A 87 -6.84 12.95 -14.04
C GLU A 87 -7.18 11.48 -14.32
N LEU A 88 -8.42 11.05 -14.01
CA LEU A 88 -8.86 9.69 -14.27
C LEU A 88 -8.89 9.33 -15.77
N GLN A 89 -9.21 10.31 -16.62
CA GLN A 89 -9.23 10.13 -18.08
C GLN A 89 -7.85 10.31 -18.73
N PHE A 90 -6.88 10.85 -17.99
CA PHE A 90 -5.55 11.09 -18.51
C PHE A 90 -4.83 9.78 -18.84
N ARG A 91 -4.27 9.70 -20.06
CA ARG A 91 -3.50 8.55 -20.52
C ARG A 91 -2.03 8.92 -20.69
N THR A 92 -1.15 8.09 -20.17
CA THR A 92 0.29 8.26 -20.32
C THR A 92 1.00 6.93 -20.60
N LYS A 93 2.03 6.97 -21.42
CA LYS A 93 2.86 5.78 -21.70
C LYS A 93 3.67 5.35 -20.47
N TRP A 94 3.95 6.26 -19.54
CA TRP A 94 4.69 5.95 -18.32
C TRP A 94 3.98 4.98 -17.38
N SER A 95 2.65 4.91 -17.42
CA SER A 95 1.91 3.93 -16.62
C SER A 95 2.23 2.48 -17.00
N TRP A 96 2.71 2.22 -18.23
CA TRP A 96 3.15 0.89 -18.64
C TRP A 96 4.39 0.39 -17.89
N LEU A 97 5.06 1.27 -17.14
CA LEU A 97 6.14 0.85 -16.23
C LEU A 97 5.61 -0.08 -15.12
N ALA A 98 4.37 0.11 -14.66
CA ALA A 98 3.78 -0.76 -13.64
C ALA A 98 3.68 -2.23 -14.09
N PRO A 99 3.05 -2.58 -15.23
CA PRO A 99 3.06 -3.96 -15.70
C PRO A 99 4.45 -4.43 -16.18
N ALA A 100 5.31 -3.54 -16.69
CA ALA A 100 6.67 -3.93 -17.08
C ALA A 100 7.52 -4.44 -15.91
N VAL A 101 7.31 -3.87 -14.71
CA VAL A 101 7.95 -4.33 -13.48
C VAL A 101 7.12 -5.45 -12.83
N GLY A 102 5.81 -5.32 -12.80
CA GLY A 102 4.92 -6.25 -12.09
C GLY A 102 4.83 -7.63 -12.73
N LEU A 103 4.89 -7.75 -14.06
CA LEU A 103 4.81 -9.07 -14.72
C LEU A 103 6.00 -9.99 -14.39
N PRO A 104 7.26 -9.54 -14.40
CA PRO A 104 8.39 -10.36 -13.91
C PRO A 104 8.21 -10.80 -12.46
N GLN A 105 7.74 -9.89 -11.59
CA GLN A 105 7.46 -10.20 -10.18
C GLN A 105 6.34 -11.24 -10.04
N PHE A 106 5.28 -11.10 -10.82
CA PHE A 106 4.19 -12.05 -10.86
C PHE A 106 4.65 -13.48 -11.21
N ILE A 107 5.51 -13.60 -12.23
CA ILE A 107 6.10 -14.91 -12.62
C ILE A 107 6.92 -15.48 -11.46
N LEU A 108 7.77 -14.65 -10.83
CA LEU A 108 8.57 -15.06 -9.69
C LEU A 108 7.70 -15.59 -8.54
N TYR A 109 6.64 -14.85 -8.18
CA TYR A 109 5.80 -15.22 -7.04
C TYR A 109 4.97 -16.48 -7.29
N ILE A 110 4.52 -16.74 -8.52
CA ILE A 110 3.88 -18.01 -8.88
C ILE A 110 4.83 -19.20 -8.69
N MET A 111 6.13 -19.00 -8.91
CA MET A 111 7.12 -20.07 -8.73
C MET A 111 7.40 -20.40 -7.26
N TYR A 112 7.19 -19.46 -6.34
CA TYR A 112 7.59 -19.58 -4.93
C TYR A 112 6.42 -19.64 -3.93
N GLY A 113 5.17 -19.38 -4.35
CA GLY A 113 4.05 -19.28 -3.42
C GLY A 113 2.71 -19.72 -3.99
N ASP A 114 1.64 -19.42 -3.26
CA ASP A 114 0.26 -19.73 -3.65
C ASP A 114 -0.16 -18.90 -4.86
N VAL A 115 -0.59 -19.57 -5.92
CA VAL A 115 -0.93 -18.93 -7.20
C VAL A 115 -2.10 -17.96 -7.04
N PHE A 116 -3.14 -18.34 -6.31
CA PHE A 116 -4.36 -17.55 -6.22
C PHE A 116 -4.11 -16.20 -5.53
N PHE A 117 -3.49 -16.24 -4.35
CA PHE A 117 -3.20 -15.02 -3.58
C PHE A 117 -2.17 -14.14 -4.27
N ASN A 118 -1.15 -14.73 -4.87
CA ASN A 118 -0.14 -14.00 -5.63
C ASN A 118 -0.72 -13.29 -6.87
N VAL A 119 -1.70 -13.89 -7.56
CA VAL A 119 -2.45 -13.22 -8.65
C VAL A 119 -3.18 -11.99 -8.13
N LEU A 120 -3.89 -12.10 -7.00
CA LEU A 120 -4.64 -10.98 -6.43
C LEU A 120 -3.71 -9.87 -5.95
N MET A 121 -2.65 -10.21 -5.21
CA MET A 121 -1.68 -9.25 -4.71
C MET A 121 -0.97 -8.51 -5.85
N CYS A 122 -0.42 -9.24 -6.83
CA CYS A 122 0.25 -8.62 -7.97
C CYS A 122 -0.68 -7.73 -8.80
N THR A 123 -1.94 -8.16 -9.00
CA THR A 123 -2.93 -7.35 -9.71
C THR A 123 -3.22 -6.05 -8.95
N GLY A 124 -3.44 -6.13 -7.63
CA GLY A 124 -3.66 -4.98 -6.77
C GLY A 124 -2.49 -4.01 -6.78
N THR A 125 -1.28 -4.54 -6.60
CA THR A 125 -0.03 -3.76 -6.59
C THR A 125 0.24 -3.09 -7.94
N MET A 126 0.08 -3.82 -9.06
CA MET A 126 0.22 -3.25 -10.41
C MET A 126 -0.81 -2.17 -10.69
N ALA A 127 -2.07 -2.38 -10.28
CA ALA A 127 -3.13 -1.39 -10.46
C ALA A 127 -2.84 -0.11 -9.65
N ALA A 128 -2.45 -0.23 -8.38
CA ALA A 128 -2.08 0.90 -7.54
C ALA A 128 -0.88 1.67 -8.10
N ALA A 129 0.17 0.96 -8.53
CA ALA A 129 1.32 1.58 -9.19
C ALA A 129 0.94 2.28 -10.50
N TRP A 130 0.08 1.67 -11.33
CA TRP A 130 -0.42 2.27 -12.56
C TRP A 130 -1.15 3.58 -12.31
N LEU A 131 -2.07 3.60 -11.34
CA LEU A 131 -2.85 4.78 -11.00
C LEU A 131 -1.96 5.89 -10.43
N SER A 132 -1.05 5.56 -9.52
CA SER A 132 -0.11 6.50 -8.92
C SER A 132 0.85 7.11 -9.94
N ILE A 133 1.43 6.30 -10.85
CA ILE A 133 2.30 6.82 -11.93
C ILE A 133 1.51 7.77 -12.83
N ARG A 134 0.27 7.40 -13.19
CA ARG A 134 -0.61 8.26 -13.98
C ARG A 134 -0.83 9.61 -13.29
N GLY A 135 -1.21 9.60 -12.00
CA GLY A 135 -1.43 10.81 -11.21
C GLY A 135 -0.18 11.69 -11.10
N LEU A 136 1.00 11.08 -10.88
CA LEU A 136 2.25 11.82 -10.81
C LEU A 136 2.63 12.49 -12.14
N VAL A 137 2.41 11.81 -13.28
CA VAL A 137 2.67 12.39 -14.60
C VAL A 137 1.66 13.48 -14.92
N PHE A 138 0.39 13.30 -14.56
CA PHE A 138 -0.63 14.32 -14.69
C PHE A 138 -0.26 15.57 -13.88
N ALA A 139 0.12 15.40 -12.60
CA ALA A 139 0.55 16.48 -11.73
C ALA A 139 1.73 17.30 -12.28
N ARG A 140 2.67 16.64 -12.98
CA ARG A 140 3.79 17.34 -13.62
C ARG A 140 3.38 18.16 -14.83
N ARG A 141 2.34 17.75 -15.56
CA ARG A 141 1.88 18.44 -16.78
C ARG A 141 0.96 19.63 -16.50
N CYS A 142 0.25 19.60 -15.37
CA CYS A 142 -0.70 20.67 -15.00
C CYS A 142 -0.04 21.83 -14.24
N GLY A 143 1.29 21.88 -14.13
CA GLY A 143 2.06 22.79 -13.28
C GLY A 143 1.98 24.30 -13.55
N ASP A 144 1.12 24.78 -14.49
CA ASP A 144 1.01 26.19 -14.84
C ASP A 144 -0.43 26.76 -14.79
N SER A 145 -1.39 26.09 -14.14
CA SER A 145 -2.79 26.56 -14.11
C SER A 145 -3.43 26.45 -12.72
N ALA A 146 -4.63 27.05 -12.53
CA ALA A 146 -5.40 27.01 -11.27
C ALA A 146 -5.70 25.57 -10.77
N ALA A 147 -5.65 24.56 -11.63
CA ALA A 147 -5.64 23.13 -11.30
C ALA A 147 -4.37 22.70 -10.53
N GLU A 148 -3.33 23.54 -10.51
CA GLU A 148 -2.04 23.29 -9.85
C GLU A 148 -2.21 23.01 -8.35
N THR A 149 -3.12 23.70 -7.67
CA THR A 149 -3.30 23.56 -6.23
C THR A 149 -3.89 22.19 -5.86
N GLU A 150 -4.85 21.67 -6.61
CA GLU A 150 -5.48 20.37 -6.36
C GLU A 150 -4.54 19.22 -6.74
N THR A 151 -3.92 19.32 -7.90
CA THR A 151 -2.97 18.33 -8.43
C THR A 151 -1.70 18.23 -7.59
N CYS A 152 -1.20 19.36 -7.06
CA CYS A 152 -0.05 19.38 -6.15
C CYS A 152 -0.35 18.70 -4.81
N ARG A 153 -1.60 18.71 -4.34
CA ARG A 153 -2.02 18.05 -3.10
C ARG A 153 -2.02 16.53 -3.23
N LEU A 154 -2.53 16.00 -4.35
CA LEU A 154 -2.57 14.56 -4.62
C LEU A 154 -1.17 13.97 -4.86
N ARG A 155 -0.21 14.78 -5.30
CA ARG A 155 1.17 14.32 -5.54
C ARG A 155 1.76 13.58 -4.34
N ALA A 156 1.58 14.08 -3.12
CA ALA A 156 2.11 13.42 -1.92
C ALA A 156 1.44 12.06 -1.66
N PHE A 157 0.15 11.95 -1.95
CA PHE A 157 -0.59 10.69 -1.84
C PHE A 157 -0.09 9.68 -2.87
N HIS A 158 -0.01 10.04 -4.15
CA HIS A 158 0.50 9.15 -5.19
C HIS A 158 1.95 8.71 -4.96
N ILE A 159 2.84 9.61 -4.49
CA ILE A 159 4.21 9.23 -4.11
C ILE A 159 4.18 8.18 -3.01
N ASN A 160 3.35 8.39 -1.97
CA ASN A 160 3.27 7.45 -0.85
C ASN A 160 2.73 6.08 -1.28
N VAL A 161 1.69 6.03 -2.12
CA VAL A 161 1.18 4.78 -2.69
C VAL A 161 2.22 4.09 -3.57
N LEU A 162 2.95 4.84 -4.39
CA LEU A 162 4.02 4.27 -5.21
C LEU A 162 5.19 3.73 -4.37
N CYS A 163 5.56 4.41 -3.29
CA CYS A 163 6.55 3.90 -2.33
C CYS A 163 6.04 2.63 -1.63
N PHE A 164 4.76 2.60 -1.24
CA PHE A 164 4.12 1.43 -0.66
C PHE A 164 4.21 0.23 -1.60
N THR A 165 3.78 0.37 -2.86
CA THR A 165 3.85 -0.70 -3.85
C THR A 165 5.27 -1.16 -4.17
N ALA A 166 6.22 -0.23 -4.24
CA ALA A 166 7.63 -0.56 -4.48
C ALA A 166 8.24 -1.35 -3.32
N LEU A 167 7.93 -0.98 -2.07
CA LEU A 167 8.40 -1.69 -0.89
C LEU A 167 7.73 -3.07 -0.74
N GLU A 168 6.45 -3.20 -1.07
CA GLU A 168 5.78 -4.50 -1.15
C GLU A 168 6.48 -5.42 -2.15
N TYR A 169 6.80 -4.93 -3.36
CA TYR A 169 7.59 -5.72 -4.31
C TYR A 169 8.96 -6.11 -3.77
N ALA A 170 9.67 -5.20 -3.10
CA ALA A 170 10.97 -5.48 -2.53
C ALA A 170 10.89 -6.51 -1.39
N LEU A 171 9.86 -6.38 -0.53
CA LEU A 171 9.59 -7.29 0.59
C LEU A 171 9.34 -8.72 0.07
N TRP A 172 8.37 -8.89 -0.83
CA TRP A 172 8.02 -10.18 -1.38
C TRP A 172 9.15 -10.81 -2.20
N THR A 173 9.88 -10.00 -2.96
CA THR A 173 11.06 -10.48 -3.68
C THR A 173 12.13 -10.96 -2.71
N SER A 174 12.40 -10.22 -1.62
CA SER A 174 13.38 -10.64 -0.63
C SER A 174 12.98 -11.94 0.05
N SER A 175 11.70 -12.15 0.35
CA SER A 175 11.20 -13.40 0.94
C SER A 175 11.41 -14.63 0.08
N CYS A 176 11.50 -14.47 -1.24
CA CYS A 176 11.80 -15.59 -2.16
C CYS A 176 13.26 -16.07 -2.07
N PHE A 177 14.19 -15.21 -1.66
CA PHE A 177 15.63 -15.51 -1.75
C PHE A 177 16.35 -15.55 -0.39
N TRP A 178 15.80 -14.95 0.65
CA TRP A 178 16.40 -14.89 1.99
C TRP A 178 15.47 -15.50 3.03
N VAL A 179 15.94 -16.56 3.67
CA VAL A 179 15.19 -17.35 4.68
C VAL A 179 15.71 -17.09 6.10
N SER A 180 16.87 -16.41 6.26
CA SER A 180 17.47 -16.16 7.57
C SER A 180 16.72 -15.09 8.35
N ASP A 181 16.49 -15.31 9.63
CA ASP A 181 15.87 -14.36 10.57
C ASP A 181 16.89 -13.43 11.26
N ASP A 182 17.89 -12.96 10.52
CA ASP A 182 18.91 -12.08 11.05
C ASP A 182 18.81 -10.66 10.46
N LEU A 183 19.54 -9.71 11.06
CA LEU A 183 19.60 -8.32 10.59
C LEU A 183 20.24 -8.16 9.20
N ARG A 184 20.79 -9.22 8.63
CA ARG A 184 21.33 -9.25 7.27
C ARG A 184 20.24 -9.53 6.23
N ASN A 185 19.09 -10.02 6.67
CA ASN A 185 17.96 -10.26 5.78
C ASN A 185 17.37 -8.91 5.31
N PRO A 186 17.38 -8.60 4.01
CA PRO A 186 16.83 -7.35 3.50
C PRO A 186 15.32 -7.24 3.75
N TYR A 187 14.60 -8.37 3.90
CA TYR A 187 13.19 -8.41 4.26
C TYR A 187 12.88 -7.55 5.49
N PHE A 188 13.67 -7.72 6.56
CA PHE A 188 13.51 -6.97 7.80
C PHE A 188 13.57 -5.43 7.60
N TRP A 189 14.50 -4.96 6.78
CA TRP A 189 14.65 -3.53 6.51
C TRP A 189 13.54 -2.99 5.62
N PHE A 190 13.11 -3.75 4.63
CA PHE A 190 11.97 -3.36 3.78
C PHE A 190 10.67 -3.29 4.58
N ASP A 191 10.47 -4.18 5.55
CA ASP A 191 9.29 -4.17 6.40
C ASP A 191 9.25 -2.94 7.34
N PHE A 192 10.40 -2.54 7.91
CA PHE A 192 10.50 -1.28 8.65
C PHE A 192 10.25 -0.06 7.78
N MET A 193 10.79 -0.02 6.57
CA MET A 193 10.54 1.08 5.62
C MET A 193 9.06 1.13 5.24
N LEU A 194 8.46 -0.03 5.01
CA LEU A 194 7.04 -0.17 4.71
C LEU A 194 6.17 0.36 5.85
N SER A 195 6.50 0.04 7.10
CA SER A 195 5.84 0.59 8.28
C SER A 195 5.88 2.12 8.30
N GLY A 196 7.02 2.73 7.95
CA GLY A 196 7.16 4.18 7.80
C GLY A 196 6.27 4.78 6.71
N VAL A 197 6.16 4.10 5.56
CA VAL A 197 5.29 4.52 4.45
C VAL A 197 3.81 4.35 4.81
N ILE A 198 3.44 3.26 5.48
CA ILE A 198 2.08 3.05 6.01
C ILE A 198 1.73 4.18 6.98
N PHE A 199 2.63 4.54 7.91
CA PHE A 199 2.41 5.68 8.81
C PHE A 199 2.20 7.00 8.07
N ALA A 200 2.96 7.24 6.99
CA ALA A 200 2.86 8.43 6.16
C ALA A 200 1.56 8.51 5.33
N MET A 201 0.77 7.43 5.22
CA MET A 201 -0.48 7.40 4.46
C MET A 201 -1.52 8.38 5.00
N LEU A 202 -1.64 8.50 6.34
CA LEU A 202 -2.59 9.43 6.97
C LEU A 202 -2.27 10.90 6.69
N PRO A 203 -1.05 11.43 6.92
CA PRO A 203 -0.73 12.81 6.57
C PRO A 203 -0.78 13.07 5.06
N ALA A 204 -0.41 12.11 4.21
CA ALA A 204 -0.53 12.23 2.77
C ALA A 204 -2.00 12.39 2.33
N THR A 205 -2.90 11.56 2.87
CA THR A 205 -4.34 11.66 2.62
C THR A 205 -4.92 12.96 3.17
N ARG A 206 -4.50 13.40 4.36
CA ARG A 206 -4.93 14.71 4.92
C ARG A 206 -4.55 15.87 4.00
N LYS A 207 -3.36 15.81 3.40
CA LYS A 207 -2.90 16.82 2.43
C LYS A 207 -3.74 16.77 1.16
N ALA A 208 -4.08 15.58 0.67
CA ALA A 208 -4.90 15.36 -0.53
C ALA A 208 -6.35 15.86 -0.37
N VAL A 209 -6.94 15.72 0.84
CA VAL A 209 -8.36 16.04 1.12
C VAL A 209 -8.57 17.48 1.58
N ARG A 210 -7.52 18.24 1.95
CA ARG A 210 -7.65 19.66 2.34
C ARG A 210 -8.09 20.49 1.14
N THR A 211 -9.34 20.86 1.13
CA THR A 211 -9.94 21.93 0.31
C THR A 211 -9.85 23.25 1.03
#